data_fba7329c51d914fc35b16a0f1b32ceac
#
_entry.id   fba7329c51d914fc35b16a0f1b32ceac
#
_cell.length_a   1.000
_cell.length_b   1.000
_cell.length_c   1.000
_cell.angle_alpha   90.00
_cell.angle_beta   90.00
_cell.angle_gamma   90.00
#
_symmetry.space_group_name_H-M   'P 1'
#
loop_
_entity.id
_entity.type
_entity.pdbx_description
1 polymer ?
#
loop_
_entity_poly.entity_id
_entity_poly.type
_entity_poly.pdbx_seq_one_letter_code
_entity_poly.pdbx_strand_id
1 'polypeptide(L)'
;MKIFKLMMIMFLTGTAVLTPYTYTSADELADTEADRIYSIVVDRFLNADEDSDQNVTVDENPEMRFGGDFQGIEDNLEYIKKMGFTAIHLSPVFQFSDDDYLGYDVESYDEIDAGLGGEEGLNSLVEAAHDMDLEVFVDLPAVSVDGENTADDVNVNDIYGGYLEEKDIDILDLTDGSVQSEYQNMVQNFVDEYNIDGVSMMVAQDDIDASEILPGGIKTYGFLTSEDAVAGGFDYMATESMRTGLAESFATVDREIPEIPESENMLLVDHWFSERFTSHAVAENMFPGTRVKQVMTYMYSHPGPVSMLYGTEVAFNGEEMPGIHPQMDLWTDQEVVDYLEHINQVYSDHKNALTGELETLHNNDGHYITRYHTNEVDFILNVNDTSATHGVNLALDDVDENQVLSGMLIGDMIRATSPGEYIAVLDREETELYAIIEEQGFNNGYIIASIIIFGGFAVFIFFAAWNGRKHKKKS
;
A
#
# COMPACT_ATOMS: atom_id res chain seq x y z
N MET A 1 -63.41 -7.31 8.31
CA MET A 1 -62.62 -8.12 9.26
C MET A 1 -62.27 -9.52 8.78
N LYS A 2 -62.90 -10.08 7.75
CA LYS A 2 -62.57 -11.42 7.19
C LYS A 2 -61.51 -11.37 6.05
N ILE A 3 -61.32 -10.23 5.38
CA ILE A 3 -60.34 -10.04 4.29
C ILE A 3 -58.93 -9.81 4.84
N PHE A 4 -58.80 -9.22 6.04
CA PHE A 4 -57.50 -8.98 6.70
C PHE A 4 -56.84 -10.25 7.27
N LYS A 5 -57.66 -11.28 7.57
CA LYS A 5 -57.13 -12.59 8.03
C LYS A 5 -56.61 -13.47 6.91
N LEU A 6 -57.03 -13.25 5.65
CA LEU A 6 -56.59 -14.04 4.51
C LEU A 6 -55.22 -13.55 3.96
N MET A 7 -54.89 -12.27 4.11
CA MET A 7 -53.59 -11.71 3.72
C MET A 7 -52.46 -12.03 4.70
N MET A 8 -52.79 -12.38 5.96
CA MET A 8 -51.77 -12.74 6.98
C MET A 8 -51.38 -14.22 6.96
N ILE A 9 -52.16 -15.07 6.26
CA ILE A 9 -51.86 -16.52 6.13
C ILE A 9 -51.00 -16.82 4.91
N MET A 10 -50.88 -15.91 3.94
CA MET A 10 -50.03 -16.10 2.76
C MET A 10 -48.56 -15.68 2.97
N PHE A 11 -48.21 -15.17 4.14
CA PHE A 11 -46.83 -14.73 4.47
C PHE A 11 -46.04 -15.74 5.34
N LEU A 12 -46.61 -16.91 5.66
CA LEU A 12 -46.02 -17.85 6.63
C LEU A 12 -45.73 -19.26 6.13
N THR A 13 -45.69 -19.48 4.80
CA THR A 13 -45.29 -20.82 4.26
C THR A 13 -44.23 -20.75 3.18
N GLY A 14 -43.30 -19.83 3.32
CA GLY A 14 -42.09 -19.80 2.53
C GLY A 14 -40.86 -20.18 3.42
N THR A 15 -40.86 -21.36 4.04
CA THR A 15 -39.63 -21.92 4.57
C THR A 15 -38.79 -22.39 3.39
N ALA A 16 -37.91 -21.50 2.92
CA ALA A 16 -36.78 -21.91 2.11
C ALA A 16 -35.94 -22.84 2.99
N VAL A 17 -35.84 -24.09 2.58
CA VAL A 17 -34.85 -25.05 3.08
C VAL A 17 -33.50 -24.51 2.61
N LEU A 18 -32.83 -23.77 3.48
CA LEU A 18 -31.40 -23.52 3.33
C LEU A 18 -30.71 -24.85 3.62
N THR A 19 -30.38 -25.60 2.57
CA THR A 19 -29.36 -26.63 2.68
C THR A 19 -28.05 -25.92 3.07
N PRO A 20 -27.39 -26.29 4.17
CA PRO A 20 -26.06 -25.79 4.43
C PRO A 20 -25.17 -26.31 3.29
N TYR A 21 -24.66 -25.40 2.47
CA TYR A 21 -23.49 -25.72 1.68
C TYR A 21 -22.37 -25.97 2.66
N THR A 22 -22.01 -27.24 2.84
CA THR A 22 -20.74 -27.60 3.44
C THR A 22 -19.67 -27.19 2.44
N TYR A 23 -19.02 -26.08 2.70
CA TYR A 23 -17.72 -25.81 2.12
C TYR A 23 -16.80 -26.93 2.57
N THR A 24 -16.47 -27.82 1.64
CA THR A 24 -15.29 -28.67 1.78
C THR A 24 -14.12 -27.68 1.82
N SER A 25 -13.37 -27.71 2.91
CA SER A 25 -12.10 -27.02 3.00
C SER A 25 -11.25 -27.43 1.79
N ALA A 26 -11.19 -26.56 0.80
CA ALA A 26 -10.07 -26.55 -0.11
C ALA A 26 -8.85 -26.19 0.71
N ASP A 27 -7.78 -26.93 0.50
CA ASP A 27 -6.48 -26.77 1.13
C ASP A 27 -6.15 -25.28 1.35
N GLU A 28 -5.51 -24.99 2.48
CA GLU A 28 -4.77 -23.79 2.77
C GLU A 28 -3.81 -23.46 1.60
N LEU A 29 -4.35 -22.86 0.55
CA LEU A 29 -3.57 -21.92 -0.24
C LEU A 29 -3.43 -20.71 0.67
N ALA A 30 -2.20 -20.48 1.10
CA ALA A 30 -1.81 -19.34 1.89
C ALA A 30 -2.55 -18.10 1.36
N ASP A 31 -3.26 -17.43 2.25
CA ASP A 31 -3.90 -16.14 2.02
C ASP A 31 -2.76 -15.09 2.03
N THR A 32 -1.88 -15.17 1.04
CA THR A 32 -0.76 -14.24 0.86
C THR A 32 -1.29 -13.00 0.15
N GLU A 33 -2.05 -12.21 0.89
CA GLU A 33 -2.25 -10.82 0.53
C GLU A 33 -0.86 -10.16 0.52
N ALA A 34 -0.48 -9.55 -0.60
CA ALA A 34 0.81 -8.88 -0.71
C ALA A 34 0.90 -7.76 0.31
N ASP A 35 2.01 -7.67 1.04
CA ASP A 35 2.17 -6.67 2.08
C ASP A 35 2.16 -5.26 1.48
N ARG A 36 1.33 -4.40 2.05
CA ARG A 36 1.30 -2.97 1.79
C ARG A 36 1.87 -2.27 2.99
N ILE A 37 3.08 -1.75 2.85
CA ILE A 37 3.93 -1.31 3.94
C ILE A 37 3.97 0.20 4.00
N TYR A 38 3.62 0.79 5.14
CA TYR A 38 3.79 2.21 5.41
C TYR A 38 5.07 2.43 6.20
N SER A 39 6.08 3.01 5.56
CA SER A 39 7.41 3.20 6.15
C SER A 39 7.51 4.55 6.87
N ILE A 40 7.93 4.53 8.12
CA ILE A 40 7.89 5.68 9.05
C ILE A 40 9.28 5.96 9.61
N VAL A 41 9.77 7.18 9.46
CA VAL A 41 10.84 7.70 10.31
C VAL A 41 10.19 8.15 11.62
N VAL A 42 10.41 7.38 12.69
CA VAL A 42 9.66 7.53 13.96
C VAL A 42 9.75 8.95 14.51
N ASP A 43 10.97 9.51 14.63
CA ASP A 43 11.20 10.87 15.11
C ASP A 43 10.47 11.94 14.28
N ARG A 44 10.20 11.66 12.99
CA ARG A 44 9.61 12.63 12.05
C ARG A 44 8.11 12.46 11.86
N PHE A 45 7.50 11.48 12.50
CA PHE A 45 6.07 11.26 12.34
C PHE A 45 5.29 12.25 13.20
N LEU A 46 4.85 11.88 14.37
CA LEU A 46 4.08 12.75 15.26
C LEU A 46 4.58 12.61 16.70
N ASN A 47 4.64 13.73 17.41
CA ASN A 47 4.98 13.79 18.82
C ASN A 47 3.68 13.77 19.64
N ALA A 48 3.48 12.75 20.46
CA ALA A 48 2.34 12.62 21.35
C ALA A 48 2.73 12.49 22.83
N ASP A 49 3.98 12.06 23.13
CA ASP A 49 4.51 11.96 24.48
C ASP A 49 5.56 13.04 24.76
N GLU A 50 5.12 14.26 25.17
CA GLU A 50 6.01 15.35 25.54
C GLU A 50 6.95 15.02 26.74
N ASP A 51 6.68 13.96 27.50
CA ASP A 51 7.51 13.54 28.64
C ASP A 51 8.78 12.79 28.17
N SER A 52 8.76 12.23 26.97
CA SER A 52 9.91 11.59 26.31
C SER A 52 10.85 12.57 25.62
N ASP A 53 10.43 13.82 25.41
CA ASP A 53 11.12 14.86 24.67
C ASP A 53 12.43 15.30 25.36
N GLN A 54 13.53 14.65 25.04
CA GLN A 54 14.86 15.07 25.42
C GLN A 54 15.57 15.70 24.21
N ASN A 55 15.98 16.95 24.33
CA ASN A 55 16.70 17.70 23.31
C ASN A 55 15.96 17.99 21.99
N VAL A 56 14.64 18.00 22.00
CA VAL A 56 13.81 18.31 20.84
C VAL A 56 13.89 19.79 20.49
N THR A 57 14.17 20.10 19.22
CA THR A 57 14.22 21.47 18.69
C THR A 57 13.41 21.57 17.41
N VAL A 58 12.09 21.55 17.53
CA VAL A 58 11.19 21.69 16.38
C VAL A 58 11.45 23.03 15.68
N ASP A 59 11.59 23.00 14.36
CA ASP A 59 11.77 24.18 13.46
C ASP A 59 13.08 24.97 13.57
N GLU A 60 13.97 24.72 14.53
CA GLU A 60 15.21 25.49 14.67
C GLU A 60 16.41 24.85 13.95
N ASN A 61 16.51 23.52 13.94
CA ASN A 61 17.54 22.78 13.23
C ASN A 61 16.99 21.45 12.69
N PRO A 62 16.85 21.28 11.37
CA PRO A 62 16.29 20.07 10.76
C PRO A 62 17.17 18.81 10.92
N GLU A 63 18.41 18.95 11.35
CA GLU A 63 19.33 17.82 11.61
C GLU A 63 19.10 17.20 13.01
N MET A 64 18.37 17.90 13.89
CA MET A 64 18.08 17.46 15.26
C MET A 64 16.75 16.71 15.33
N ARG A 65 16.51 16.02 16.46
CA ARG A 65 15.25 15.33 16.74
C ARG A 65 14.07 16.29 16.77
N PHE A 66 12.92 15.85 16.25
CA PHE A 66 11.64 16.57 16.26
C PHE A 66 10.67 15.99 17.30
N GLY A 67 11.01 14.88 17.94
CA GLY A 67 10.27 14.27 19.04
C GLY A 67 9.09 13.40 18.58
N GLY A 68 9.06 12.95 17.34
CA GLY A 68 8.12 11.89 16.95
C GLY A 68 8.39 10.61 17.74
N ASP A 69 7.32 9.94 18.17
CA ASP A 69 7.38 8.85 19.11
C ASP A 69 6.40 7.70 18.76
N PHE A 70 6.52 6.57 19.47
CA PHE A 70 5.65 5.42 19.27
C PHE A 70 4.19 5.73 19.59
N GLN A 71 3.91 6.61 20.57
CA GLN A 71 2.55 7.02 20.90
C GLN A 71 1.91 7.83 19.76
N GLY A 72 2.70 8.68 19.09
CA GLY A 72 2.24 9.43 17.92
C GLY A 72 1.86 8.53 16.76
N ILE A 73 2.56 7.39 16.58
CA ILE A 73 2.19 6.37 15.59
C ILE A 73 0.96 5.62 16.05
N GLU A 74 0.91 5.16 17.31
CA GLU A 74 -0.20 4.43 17.90
C GLU A 74 -1.53 5.19 17.76
N ASP A 75 -1.53 6.48 18.10
CA ASP A 75 -2.72 7.35 18.01
C ASP A 75 -3.22 7.52 16.57
N ASN A 76 -2.42 7.16 15.56
CA ASN A 76 -2.73 7.37 14.13
C ASN A 76 -2.73 6.07 13.29
N LEU A 77 -2.75 4.89 13.91
CA LEU A 77 -2.85 3.61 13.19
C LEU A 77 -4.12 3.50 12.32
N GLU A 78 -5.24 4.09 12.76
CA GLU A 78 -6.47 4.13 11.97
C GLU A 78 -6.30 4.90 10.65
N TYR A 79 -5.53 5.99 10.65
CA TYR A 79 -5.17 6.74 9.44
C TYR A 79 -4.39 5.86 8.46
N ILE A 80 -3.40 5.12 8.95
CA ILE A 80 -2.57 4.22 8.14
C ILE A 80 -3.42 3.07 7.58
N LYS A 81 -4.21 2.42 8.42
CA LYS A 81 -5.09 1.31 8.04
C LYS A 81 -6.12 1.73 6.98
N LYS A 82 -6.68 2.95 7.09
CA LYS A 82 -7.66 3.50 6.15
C LYS A 82 -7.11 3.57 4.72
N MET A 83 -5.83 3.91 4.56
CA MET A 83 -5.16 3.93 3.25
C MET A 83 -4.89 2.53 2.67
N GLY A 84 -5.16 1.45 3.41
CA GLY A 84 -5.02 0.07 2.94
C GLY A 84 -3.69 -0.59 3.24
N PHE A 85 -2.88 0.01 4.09
CA PHE A 85 -1.66 -0.62 4.54
C PHE A 85 -1.96 -1.80 5.46
N THR A 86 -1.18 -2.87 5.32
CA THR A 86 -1.26 -4.10 6.11
C THR A 86 -0.15 -4.18 7.15
N ALA A 87 0.88 -3.36 7.00
CA ALA A 87 2.01 -3.28 7.91
C ALA A 87 2.50 -1.85 8.09
N ILE A 88 3.03 -1.55 9.28
CA ILE A 88 3.89 -0.40 9.53
C ILE A 88 5.34 -0.86 9.54
N HIS A 89 6.23 -0.02 9.00
CA HIS A 89 7.67 -0.27 8.98
C HIS A 89 8.38 0.91 9.63
N LEU A 90 9.05 0.65 10.74
CA LEU A 90 9.71 1.65 11.56
C LEU A 90 11.17 1.81 11.17
N SER A 91 11.66 3.06 11.12
CA SER A 91 13.10 3.31 11.15
C SER A 91 13.74 2.68 12.39
N PRO A 92 15.07 2.50 12.46
CA PRO A 92 15.70 1.86 13.60
C PRO A 92 15.26 2.42 14.95
N VAL A 93 15.04 1.53 15.91
CA VAL A 93 14.43 1.86 17.21
C VAL A 93 15.36 1.67 18.40
N PHE A 94 16.56 1.13 18.18
CA PHE A 94 17.57 0.92 19.23
C PHE A 94 18.09 2.25 19.78
N GLN A 95 18.71 2.24 20.96
CA GLN A 95 19.31 3.45 21.52
C GLN A 95 20.37 4.02 20.57
N PHE A 96 20.17 5.24 20.13
CA PHE A 96 21.04 5.96 19.19
C PHE A 96 21.42 7.35 19.69
N SER A 97 22.41 7.97 19.06
CA SER A 97 22.98 9.26 19.43
C SER A 97 21.92 10.37 19.47
N ASP A 98 22.03 11.29 20.42
CA ASP A 98 21.18 12.48 20.52
C ASP A 98 21.28 13.41 19.30
N ASP A 99 22.39 13.34 18.55
CA ASP A 99 22.61 14.11 17.33
C ASP A 99 22.04 13.44 16.07
N ASP A 100 21.45 12.25 16.20
CA ASP A 100 20.75 11.54 15.13
C ASP A 100 19.24 11.59 15.33
N TYR A 101 18.49 11.42 14.26
CA TYR A 101 17.02 11.31 14.27
C TYR A 101 16.52 10.09 13.49
N LEU A 102 17.40 9.48 12.70
CA LEU A 102 17.03 8.36 11.83
C LEU A 102 17.23 7.01 12.51
N GLY A 103 18.14 6.93 13.50
CA GLY A 103 18.37 5.76 14.32
C GLY A 103 19.51 4.86 13.86
N TYR A 104 20.35 5.30 12.92
CA TYR A 104 21.51 4.51 12.44
C TYR A 104 22.79 4.76 13.22
N ASP A 105 22.92 5.89 13.94
CA ASP A 105 24.05 6.14 14.85
C ASP A 105 23.81 5.42 16.19
N VAL A 106 23.83 4.07 16.15
CA VAL A 106 23.47 3.21 17.27
C VAL A 106 24.53 3.25 18.38
N GLU A 107 24.09 3.54 19.59
CA GLU A 107 24.92 3.48 20.81
C GLU A 107 24.77 2.17 21.57
N SER A 108 23.61 1.50 21.47
CA SER A 108 23.34 0.22 22.11
C SER A 108 22.24 -0.55 21.39
N TYR A 109 22.45 -1.83 21.11
CA TYR A 109 21.44 -2.76 20.62
C TYR A 109 20.63 -3.43 21.73
N ASP A 110 21.00 -3.21 23.00
CA ASP A 110 20.36 -3.82 24.16
C ASP A 110 19.19 -2.99 24.71
N GLU A 111 19.04 -1.74 24.25
CA GLU A 111 18.05 -0.79 24.76
C GLU A 111 17.26 -0.16 23.61
N ILE A 112 15.96 0.07 23.82
CA ILE A 112 15.13 0.85 22.90
C ILE A 112 15.26 2.34 23.24
N ASP A 113 15.36 3.18 22.22
CA ASP A 113 15.60 4.60 22.40
C ASP A 113 14.49 5.27 23.24
N ALA A 114 14.92 5.90 24.35
CA ALA A 114 14.01 6.50 25.29
C ALA A 114 13.26 7.73 24.71
N GLY A 115 13.88 8.43 23.76
CA GLY A 115 13.25 9.57 23.06
C GLY A 115 12.14 9.14 22.10
N LEU A 116 12.08 7.85 21.69
CA LEU A 116 10.98 7.30 20.92
C LEU A 116 9.87 6.69 21.80
N GLY A 117 10.04 6.66 23.14
CA GLY A 117 9.10 6.07 24.08
C GLY A 117 9.61 4.81 24.79
N GLY A 118 10.83 4.34 24.47
CA GLY A 118 11.49 3.20 25.09
C GLY A 118 10.75 1.87 24.89
N GLU A 119 11.12 0.85 25.70
CA GLU A 119 10.56 -0.49 25.63
C GLU A 119 9.03 -0.52 25.85
N GLU A 120 8.52 0.28 26.80
CA GLU A 120 7.09 0.33 27.10
C GLU A 120 6.29 0.90 25.91
N GLY A 121 6.81 1.93 25.24
CA GLY A 121 6.19 2.53 24.07
C GLY A 121 6.19 1.61 22.87
N LEU A 122 7.30 0.92 22.59
CA LEU A 122 7.37 -0.05 21.50
C LEU A 122 6.39 -1.21 21.69
N ASN A 123 6.34 -1.79 22.90
CA ASN A 123 5.39 -2.85 23.22
C ASN A 123 3.93 -2.38 23.05
N SER A 124 3.58 -1.16 23.50
CA SER A 124 2.24 -0.61 23.35
C SER A 124 1.87 -0.46 21.88
N LEU A 125 2.76 0.09 21.07
CA LEU A 125 2.56 0.25 19.62
C LEU A 125 2.34 -1.09 18.92
N VAL A 126 3.18 -2.10 19.23
CA VAL A 126 3.06 -3.44 18.62
C VAL A 126 1.72 -4.09 18.99
N GLU A 127 1.32 -4.05 20.27
CA GLU A 127 0.02 -4.56 20.70
C GLU A 127 -1.15 -3.84 20.00
N ALA A 128 -1.10 -2.51 19.90
CA ALA A 128 -2.14 -1.71 19.23
C ALA A 128 -2.21 -1.97 17.71
N ALA A 129 -1.06 -2.15 17.06
CA ALA A 129 -1.00 -2.49 15.64
C ALA A 129 -1.62 -3.87 15.39
N HIS A 130 -1.26 -4.88 16.18
CA HIS A 130 -1.83 -6.23 16.09
C HIS A 130 -3.34 -6.25 16.38
N ASP A 131 -3.83 -5.47 17.33
CA ASP A 131 -5.27 -5.34 17.61
C ASP A 131 -6.05 -4.76 16.40
N MET A 132 -5.34 -4.09 15.48
CA MET A 132 -5.88 -3.57 14.24
C MET A 132 -5.55 -4.44 13.01
N ASP A 133 -5.03 -5.63 13.16
CA ASP A 133 -4.54 -6.49 12.08
C ASP A 133 -3.50 -5.76 11.21
N LEU A 134 -2.56 -5.04 11.82
CA LEU A 134 -1.38 -4.47 11.18
C LEU A 134 -0.15 -5.20 11.67
N GLU A 135 0.68 -5.67 10.75
CA GLU A 135 2.01 -6.20 11.07
C GLU A 135 2.99 -5.07 11.39
N VAL A 136 4.00 -5.37 12.21
CA VAL A 136 5.05 -4.42 12.57
C VAL A 136 6.40 -4.90 12.08
N PHE A 137 7.01 -4.12 11.19
CA PHE A 137 8.37 -4.34 10.67
C PHE A 137 9.30 -3.28 11.23
N VAL A 138 10.54 -3.67 11.49
CA VAL A 138 11.57 -2.75 12.00
C VAL A 138 12.81 -2.83 11.12
N ASP A 139 13.37 -1.68 10.77
CA ASP A 139 14.64 -1.62 10.07
C ASP A 139 15.81 -1.86 11.02
N LEU A 140 16.71 -2.74 10.63
CA LEU A 140 17.84 -3.17 11.45
C LEU A 140 19.14 -2.60 10.89
N PRO A 141 19.73 -1.60 11.52
CA PRO A 141 21.02 -1.10 11.12
C PRO A 141 22.10 -2.16 11.41
N ALA A 142 22.99 -2.39 10.46
CA ALA A 142 24.14 -3.26 10.63
C ALA A 142 25.39 -2.40 10.85
N VAL A 143 25.46 -1.72 11.98
CA VAL A 143 26.52 -0.75 12.30
C VAL A 143 27.34 -1.18 13.52
N SER A 144 28.61 -0.79 13.56
CA SER A 144 29.50 -1.08 14.68
C SER A 144 29.35 -0.02 15.77
N VAL A 145 29.04 -0.45 17.00
CA VAL A 145 28.90 0.45 18.17
C VAL A 145 30.25 0.89 18.75
N ASP A 146 31.30 0.08 18.56
CA ASP A 146 32.63 0.29 19.18
C ASP A 146 33.75 0.51 18.16
N GLY A 147 33.41 0.55 16.86
CA GLY A 147 34.37 0.66 15.76
C GLY A 147 35.20 -0.62 15.54
N GLU A 148 34.76 -1.76 16.07
CA GLU A 148 35.34 -3.07 15.83
C GLU A 148 34.51 -3.87 14.81
N ASN A 149 35.12 -4.85 14.16
CA ASN A 149 34.44 -5.75 13.20
C ASN A 149 33.77 -5.02 12.01
N THR A 150 34.44 -4.00 11.53
CA THR A 150 33.92 -3.13 10.47
C THR A 150 34.24 -3.64 9.07
N ALA A 151 33.38 -3.39 8.13
CA ALA A 151 33.56 -3.73 6.72
C ALA A 151 34.62 -2.82 6.07
N ASP A 152 35.48 -3.44 5.26
CA ASP A 152 36.51 -2.70 4.49
C ASP A 152 35.91 -1.97 3.28
N ASP A 153 34.85 -2.52 2.68
CA ASP A 153 34.15 -1.99 1.52
C ASP A 153 32.63 -1.82 1.81
N VAL A 154 32.13 -0.61 1.57
CA VAL A 154 30.71 -0.26 1.71
C VAL A 154 30.17 0.12 0.33
N ASN A 155 29.05 -0.48 -0.08
CA ASN A 155 28.42 -0.29 -1.37
C ASN A 155 27.01 0.29 -1.22
N VAL A 156 26.92 1.61 -1.17
CA VAL A 156 25.68 2.38 -0.95
C VAL A 156 25.61 3.57 -1.91
N ASN A 157 24.41 4.16 -2.05
CA ASN A 157 24.25 5.39 -2.82
C ASN A 157 24.89 6.62 -2.11
N ASP A 158 24.96 7.74 -2.84
CA ASP A 158 25.60 8.97 -2.35
C ASP A 158 24.93 9.55 -1.09
N ILE A 159 23.61 9.42 -0.94
CA ILE A 159 22.87 9.95 0.22
C ILE A 159 23.20 9.13 1.46
N TYR A 160 23.16 7.80 1.38
CA TYR A 160 23.50 6.94 2.50
C TYR A 160 24.97 7.05 2.86
N GLY A 161 25.85 7.01 1.85
CA GLY A 161 27.31 7.18 2.07
C GLY A 161 27.67 8.52 2.71
N GLY A 162 27.03 9.60 2.26
CA GLY A 162 27.20 10.93 2.86
C GLY A 162 26.73 10.99 4.32
N TYR A 163 25.64 10.33 4.64
CA TYR A 163 25.15 10.23 6.02
C TYR A 163 26.09 9.43 6.92
N LEU A 164 26.59 8.27 6.44
CA LEU A 164 27.56 7.47 7.19
C LEU A 164 28.85 8.24 7.47
N GLU A 165 29.35 9.01 6.48
CA GLU A 165 30.56 9.84 6.63
C GLU A 165 30.31 11.00 7.61
N GLU A 166 29.16 11.68 7.53
CA GLU A 166 28.82 12.82 8.41
C GLU A 166 28.71 12.41 9.86
N LYS A 167 28.13 11.23 10.13
CA LYS A 167 27.91 10.70 11.49
C LYS A 167 29.06 9.85 12.01
N ASP A 168 30.11 9.61 11.19
CA ASP A 168 31.25 8.74 11.53
C ASP A 168 30.83 7.30 11.88
N ILE A 169 29.86 6.76 11.11
CA ILE A 169 29.25 5.44 11.32
C ILE A 169 30.00 4.38 10.51
N ASP A 170 30.48 3.35 11.17
CA ASP A 170 31.10 2.18 10.56
C ASP A 170 30.11 1.02 10.37
N ILE A 171 30.06 0.43 9.18
CA ILE A 171 29.24 -0.74 8.88
C ILE A 171 29.91 -2.01 9.44
N LEU A 172 29.13 -2.91 10.06
CA LEU A 172 29.58 -4.23 10.51
C LEU A 172 30.00 -5.10 9.31
N ASP A 173 31.09 -5.84 9.45
CA ASP A 173 31.49 -6.88 8.47
C ASP A 173 30.62 -8.14 8.63
N LEU A 174 29.45 -8.13 7.99
CA LEU A 174 28.54 -9.28 7.97
C LEU A 174 29.00 -10.43 7.06
N THR A 175 30.20 -10.37 6.49
CA THR A 175 30.84 -11.51 5.81
C THR A 175 31.68 -12.38 6.79
N ASP A 176 32.00 -11.87 8.00
CA ASP A 176 32.64 -12.64 9.06
C ASP A 176 31.61 -13.49 9.84
N GLY A 177 31.80 -14.82 9.88
CA GLY A 177 30.87 -15.74 10.50
C GLY A 177 30.69 -15.57 12.02
N SER A 178 31.64 -14.92 12.74
CA SER A 178 31.44 -14.59 14.16
C SER A 178 30.53 -13.38 14.32
N VAL A 179 30.70 -12.37 13.50
CA VAL A 179 29.85 -11.17 13.45
C VAL A 179 28.43 -11.54 13.02
N GLN A 180 28.29 -12.37 11.98
CA GLN A 180 26.99 -12.93 11.57
C GLN A 180 26.25 -13.58 12.73
N SER A 181 26.93 -14.46 13.47
CA SER A 181 26.30 -15.18 14.58
C SER A 181 25.89 -14.27 15.74
N GLU A 182 26.67 -13.24 16.04
CA GLU A 182 26.35 -12.25 17.07
C GLU A 182 25.17 -11.38 16.64
N TYR A 183 25.19 -10.89 15.41
CA TYR A 183 24.09 -10.09 14.83
C TYR A 183 22.79 -10.89 14.75
N GLN A 184 22.83 -12.14 14.25
CA GLN A 184 21.66 -13.01 14.20
C GLN A 184 21.04 -13.26 15.59
N ASN A 185 21.87 -13.48 16.61
CA ASN A 185 21.37 -13.65 17.98
C ASN A 185 20.72 -12.37 18.53
N MET A 186 21.31 -11.21 18.24
CA MET A 186 20.72 -9.93 18.62
C MET A 186 19.34 -9.77 17.97
N VAL A 187 19.24 -9.97 16.64
CA VAL A 187 17.97 -9.87 15.91
C VAL A 187 16.91 -10.86 16.44
N GLN A 188 17.33 -12.14 16.68
CA GLN A 188 16.40 -13.15 17.23
C GLN A 188 15.85 -12.72 18.58
N ASN A 189 16.69 -12.22 19.48
CA ASN A 189 16.25 -11.77 20.81
C ASN A 189 15.29 -10.59 20.69
N PHE A 190 15.59 -9.62 19.85
CA PHE A 190 14.74 -8.46 19.61
C PHE A 190 13.37 -8.85 19.06
N VAL A 191 13.32 -9.71 18.04
CA VAL A 191 12.07 -10.18 17.42
C VAL A 191 11.22 -10.96 18.44
N ASP A 192 11.84 -11.85 19.21
CA ASP A 192 11.13 -12.67 20.21
C ASP A 192 10.62 -11.81 21.38
N GLU A 193 11.36 -10.78 21.81
CA GLU A 193 11.02 -9.93 22.95
C GLU A 193 9.84 -9.00 22.63
N TYR A 194 9.87 -8.38 21.43
CA TYR A 194 8.86 -7.37 21.05
C TYR A 194 7.79 -7.91 20.13
N ASN A 195 7.80 -9.22 19.80
CA ASN A 195 6.82 -9.85 18.89
C ASN A 195 6.73 -9.15 17.54
N ILE A 196 7.88 -8.87 16.92
CA ILE A 196 8.01 -8.22 15.61
C ILE A 196 7.72 -9.24 14.50
N ASP A 197 6.93 -8.85 13.50
CA ASP A 197 6.47 -9.73 12.42
C ASP A 197 7.47 -9.84 11.27
N GLY A 198 8.29 -8.82 11.07
CA GLY A 198 9.31 -8.81 10.04
C GLY A 198 10.39 -7.78 10.29
N VAL A 199 11.49 -7.96 9.58
CA VAL A 199 12.64 -7.06 9.67
C VAL A 199 13.10 -6.64 8.28
N SER A 200 13.63 -5.43 8.19
CA SER A 200 14.29 -4.95 6.99
C SER A 200 15.75 -4.60 7.25
N MET A 201 16.49 -4.46 6.19
CA MET A 201 17.88 -4.01 6.23
C MET A 201 18.19 -3.15 5.02
N MET A 202 18.76 -1.97 5.25
CA MET A 202 19.47 -1.23 4.21
C MET A 202 20.82 -1.91 3.97
N VAL A 203 20.91 -2.69 2.89
CA VAL A 203 22.10 -3.50 2.60
C VAL A 203 23.23 -2.59 2.15
N ALA A 204 24.27 -2.50 2.96
CA ALA A 204 25.42 -1.62 2.75
C ALA A 204 26.69 -2.37 2.31
N GLN A 205 26.65 -3.69 2.20
CA GLN A 205 27.79 -4.55 1.87
C GLN A 205 27.39 -5.62 0.85
N ASP A 206 28.25 -5.91 -0.11
CA ASP A 206 28.02 -6.96 -1.10
C ASP A 206 28.15 -8.38 -0.52
N ASP A 207 27.61 -9.34 -1.26
CA ASP A 207 27.69 -10.78 -0.96
C ASP A 207 27.03 -11.20 0.37
N ILE A 208 26.08 -10.42 0.89
CA ILE A 208 25.30 -10.76 2.08
C ILE A 208 24.25 -11.82 1.72
N ASP A 209 24.16 -12.86 2.56
CA ASP A 209 23.04 -13.83 2.56
C ASP A 209 22.21 -13.65 3.83
N ALA A 210 21.00 -13.13 3.69
CA ALA A 210 20.10 -12.85 4.80
C ALA A 210 19.82 -14.10 5.65
N SER A 211 19.83 -15.30 5.07
CA SER A 211 19.60 -16.55 5.79
C SER A 211 20.71 -16.89 6.82
N GLU A 212 21.89 -16.28 6.67
CA GLU A 212 23.01 -16.43 7.59
C GLU A 212 23.05 -15.39 8.71
N ILE A 213 22.34 -14.24 8.50
CA ILE A 213 22.37 -13.08 9.41
C ILE A 213 21.04 -12.75 10.06
N LEU A 214 19.93 -13.27 9.53
CA LEU A 214 18.58 -13.04 10.07
C LEU A 214 17.96 -14.36 10.56
N PRO A 215 17.11 -14.32 11.59
CA PRO A 215 16.43 -15.52 12.07
C PRO A 215 15.38 -16.01 11.06
N GLY A 216 15.20 -17.33 10.99
CA GLY A 216 14.14 -17.90 10.17
C GLY A 216 12.76 -17.80 10.82
N GLY A 217 11.72 -17.70 10.00
CA GLY A 217 10.32 -17.73 10.45
C GLY A 217 9.69 -16.35 10.65
N ILE A 218 10.40 -15.29 10.29
CA ILE A 218 9.90 -13.92 10.17
C ILE A 218 10.05 -13.45 8.72
N LYS A 219 9.29 -12.44 8.31
CA LYS A 219 9.44 -11.83 6.99
C LYS A 219 10.73 -10.99 6.93
N THR A 220 11.47 -11.10 5.83
CA THR A 220 12.74 -10.40 5.66
C THR A 220 12.75 -9.57 4.38
N TYR A 221 13.13 -8.30 4.50
CA TYR A 221 13.15 -7.33 3.41
C TYR A 221 14.55 -6.74 3.23
N GLY A 222 15.11 -6.85 2.03
CA GLY A 222 16.41 -6.25 1.69
C GLY A 222 16.23 -5.01 0.81
N PHE A 223 16.86 -3.90 1.17
CA PHE A 223 16.93 -2.69 0.37
C PHE A 223 18.36 -2.53 -0.17
N LEU A 224 18.55 -2.77 -1.46
CA LEU A 224 19.82 -2.52 -2.14
C LEU A 224 19.88 -1.06 -2.58
N THR A 225 20.63 -0.24 -1.88
CA THR A 225 20.70 1.22 -2.11
C THR A 225 21.70 1.62 -3.20
N SER A 226 22.54 0.69 -3.68
CA SER A 226 23.43 0.89 -4.83
C SER A 226 22.93 0.09 -6.03
N GLU A 227 23.12 0.62 -7.25
CA GLU A 227 22.74 -0.06 -8.49
C GLU A 227 23.52 -1.38 -8.71
N ASP A 228 24.75 -1.44 -8.24
CA ASP A 228 25.64 -2.58 -8.40
C ASP A 228 25.62 -3.53 -7.17
N ALA A 229 24.85 -3.22 -6.11
CA ALA A 229 24.80 -4.01 -4.89
C ALA A 229 24.23 -5.41 -5.14
N VAL A 230 24.82 -6.41 -4.50
CA VAL A 230 24.43 -7.81 -4.60
C VAL A 230 24.21 -8.41 -3.22
N ALA A 231 23.02 -8.86 -2.95
CA ALA A 231 22.69 -9.62 -1.75
C ALA A 231 21.65 -10.69 -2.08
N GLY A 232 21.44 -11.63 -1.16
CA GLY A 232 20.45 -12.71 -1.32
C GLY A 232 19.88 -13.19 0.00
N GLY A 233 19.01 -14.21 -0.06
CA GLY A 233 18.44 -14.86 1.11
C GLY A 233 17.31 -14.09 1.82
N PHE A 234 16.97 -12.89 1.37
CA PHE A 234 15.77 -12.19 1.81
C PHE A 234 14.51 -12.79 1.15
N ASP A 235 13.38 -12.74 1.85
CA ASP A 235 12.08 -13.12 1.25
C ASP A 235 11.69 -12.15 0.15
N TYR A 236 11.96 -10.85 0.34
CA TYR A 236 11.66 -9.79 -0.62
C TYR A 236 12.81 -8.81 -0.74
N MET A 237 12.99 -8.28 -1.94
CA MET A 237 14.07 -7.32 -2.21
C MET A 237 13.59 -6.14 -3.02
N ALA A 238 14.02 -4.94 -2.63
CA ALA A 238 13.95 -3.73 -3.44
C ALA A 238 15.36 -3.35 -3.92
N THR A 239 15.48 -2.98 -5.19
CA THR A 239 16.76 -2.53 -5.76
C THR A 239 16.68 -1.06 -6.15
N GLU A 240 17.83 -0.37 -6.06
CA GLU A 240 17.92 1.03 -6.46
C GLU A 240 17.52 1.24 -7.93
N SER A 241 17.90 0.32 -8.79
CA SER A 241 17.54 0.37 -10.22
C SER A 241 16.02 0.27 -10.45
N MET A 242 15.29 -0.55 -9.67
CA MET A 242 13.84 -0.62 -9.76
C MET A 242 13.18 0.65 -9.20
N ARG A 243 13.65 1.13 -8.04
CA ARG A 243 13.17 2.37 -7.43
C ARG A 243 13.33 3.56 -8.40
N THR A 244 14.53 3.76 -8.90
CA THR A 244 14.86 4.85 -9.83
C THR A 244 14.04 4.72 -11.12
N GLY A 245 13.94 3.51 -11.67
CA GLY A 245 13.15 3.25 -12.87
C GLY A 245 11.68 3.62 -12.71
N LEU A 246 11.05 3.28 -11.57
CA LEU A 246 9.68 3.68 -11.25
C LEU A 246 9.56 5.19 -11.02
N ALA A 247 10.45 5.77 -10.21
CA ALA A 247 10.42 7.19 -9.91
C ALA A 247 10.57 8.04 -11.19
N GLU A 248 11.49 7.69 -12.06
CA GLU A 248 11.70 8.39 -13.33
C GLU A 248 10.53 8.20 -14.30
N SER A 249 9.98 6.99 -14.43
CA SER A 249 8.88 6.70 -15.35
C SER A 249 7.62 7.48 -14.96
N PHE A 250 7.30 7.53 -13.68
CA PHE A 250 6.09 8.21 -13.20
C PHE A 250 6.31 9.68 -12.78
N ALA A 251 7.53 10.23 -12.88
CA ALA A 251 7.77 11.65 -12.60
C ALA A 251 7.05 12.57 -13.60
N THR A 252 6.88 12.14 -14.85
CA THR A 252 6.21 12.89 -15.91
C THR A 252 5.49 11.94 -16.86
N VAL A 253 4.69 12.50 -17.75
CA VAL A 253 3.92 11.75 -18.76
C VAL A 253 4.79 11.34 -19.97
N ASP A 254 4.24 10.45 -20.82
CA ASP A 254 4.83 10.01 -22.09
C ASP A 254 6.20 9.32 -21.92
N ARG A 255 6.41 8.61 -20.78
CA ARG A 255 7.59 7.77 -20.55
C ARG A 255 7.20 6.29 -20.55
N GLU A 256 8.13 5.44 -20.92
CA GLU A 256 7.94 3.99 -20.85
C GLU A 256 7.68 3.57 -19.40
N ILE A 257 6.62 2.78 -19.19
CA ILE A 257 6.29 2.22 -17.89
C ILE A 257 6.96 0.84 -17.79
N PRO A 258 7.71 0.54 -16.72
CA PRO A 258 8.27 -0.78 -16.49
C PRO A 258 7.17 -1.86 -16.49
N GLU A 259 7.47 -3.06 -16.94
CA GLU A 259 6.59 -4.20 -16.72
C GLU A 259 6.53 -4.53 -15.23
N ILE A 260 5.37 -4.98 -14.75
CA ILE A 260 5.21 -5.40 -13.35
C ILE A 260 6.16 -6.58 -13.11
N PRO A 261 7.07 -6.48 -12.13
CA PRO A 261 8.04 -7.54 -11.87
C PRO A 261 7.43 -8.74 -11.14
N GLU A 262 8.25 -9.77 -10.91
CA GLU A 262 7.87 -10.96 -10.15
C GLU A 262 7.62 -10.62 -8.67
N SER A 263 6.83 -11.43 -7.98
CA SER A 263 6.32 -11.17 -6.61
C SER A 263 7.37 -11.13 -5.52
N GLU A 264 8.56 -11.66 -5.75
CA GLU A 264 9.69 -11.61 -4.82
C GLU A 264 10.33 -10.21 -4.75
N ASN A 265 10.00 -9.34 -5.70
CA ASN A 265 10.47 -7.97 -5.69
C ASN A 265 9.51 -7.09 -4.88
N MET A 266 10.05 -6.20 -4.08
CA MET A 266 9.28 -5.16 -3.41
C MET A 266 9.35 -3.86 -4.21
N LEU A 267 8.19 -3.26 -4.47
CA LEU A 267 8.11 -1.98 -5.17
C LEU A 267 8.07 -0.80 -4.20
N LEU A 268 8.85 0.22 -4.51
CA LEU A 268 8.84 1.51 -3.83
C LEU A 268 9.37 2.60 -4.77
N VAL A 269 9.10 3.86 -4.46
CA VAL A 269 9.59 5.02 -5.22
C VAL A 269 10.53 5.91 -4.41
N ASP A 270 10.51 5.79 -3.10
CA ASP A 270 11.41 6.45 -2.16
C ASP A 270 11.60 5.61 -0.87
N HIS A 271 12.74 5.77 -0.22
CA HIS A 271 13.10 5.17 1.07
C HIS A 271 13.93 6.16 1.91
N TRP A 272 14.44 5.73 3.10
CA TRP A 272 15.18 6.62 4.02
C TRP A 272 16.35 7.37 3.38
N PHE A 273 17.04 6.77 2.43
CA PHE A 273 18.24 7.30 1.80
C PHE A 273 18.06 7.56 0.31
N SER A 274 16.89 8.05 -0.09
CA SER A 274 16.62 8.43 -1.46
C SER A 274 15.97 9.81 -1.55
N GLU A 275 16.12 10.46 -2.68
CA GLU A 275 15.32 11.62 -3.04
C GLU A 275 13.84 11.28 -2.99
N ARG A 276 12.99 12.24 -2.61
CA ARG A 276 11.54 12.06 -2.66
C ARG A 276 11.05 11.95 -4.11
N PHE A 277 10.19 11.00 -4.39
CA PHE A 277 9.53 10.84 -5.69
C PHE A 277 8.86 12.14 -6.17
N THR A 278 8.23 12.85 -5.26
CA THR A 278 7.56 14.13 -5.55
C THR A 278 8.50 15.22 -6.04
N SER A 279 9.78 15.18 -5.65
CA SER A 279 10.81 16.12 -6.15
C SER A 279 11.07 15.90 -7.64
N HIS A 280 11.13 14.65 -8.10
CA HIS A 280 11.23 14.33 -9.52
C HIS A 280 10.03 14.87 -10.31
N ALA A 281 8.81 14.72 -9.76
CA ALA A 281 7.60 15.27 -10.38
C ALA A 281 7.63 16.81 -10.47
N VAL A 282 8.06 17.48 -9.40
CA VAL A 282 8.21 18.96 -9.39
C VAL A 282 9.27 19.43 -10.39
N ALA A 283 10.39 18.73 -10.51
CA ALA A 283 11.44 19.05 -11.47
C ALA A 283 10.93 18.99 -12.93
N GLU A 284 10.00 18.08 -13.22
CA GLU A 284 9.33 17.94 -14.52
C GLU A 284 8.10 18.89 -14.70
N ASN A 285 7.85 19.77 -13.72
CA ASN A 285 6.69 20.68 -13.67
C ASN A 285 5.32 19.96 -13.67
N MET A 286 5.28 18.77 -13.09
CA MET A 286 4.06 17.99 -12.90
C MET A 286 3.45 18.25 -11.53
N PHE A 287 2.15 17.94 -11.37
CA PHE A 287 1.48 18.05 -10.08
C PHE A 287 1.74 16.78 -9.25
N PRO A 288 2.45 16.87 -8.10
CA PRO A 288 2.87 15.70 -7.34
C PRO A 288 1.74 14.75 -6.96
N GLY A 289 0.58 15.27 -6.52
CA GLY A 289 -0.55 14.44 -6.13
C GLY A 289 -1.07 13.54 -7.26
N THR A 290 -1.11 14.02 -8.50
CA THR A 290 -1.48 13.19 -9.67
C THR A 290 -0.42 12.11 -9.91
N ARG A 291 0.86 12.46 -9.82
CA ARG A 291 1.97 11.50 -10.01
C ARG A 291 1.96 10.39 -8.95
N VAL A 292 1.73 10.76 -7.68
CA VAL A 292 1.57 9.78 -6.60
C VAL A 292 0.40 8.84 -6.86
N LYS A 293 -0.77 9.35 -7.30
CA LYS A 293 -1.91 8.48 -7.63
C LYS A 293 -1.58 7.49 -8.75
N GLN A 294 -0.92 7.94 -9.82
CA GLN A 294 -0.55 7.08 -10.95
C GLN A 294 0.40 5.96 -10.51
N VAL A 295 1.50 6.31 -9.85
CA VAL A 295 2.48 5.32 -9.43
C VAL A 295 1.92 4.38 -8.36
N MET A 296 1.14 4.89 -7.39
CA MET A 296 0.56 4.04 -6.34
C MET A 296 -0.47 3.05 -6.91
N THR A 297 -1.26 3.43 -7.91
CA THR A 297 -2.17 2.49 -8.57
C THR A 297 -1.41 1.39 -9.30
N TYR A 298 -0.34 1.75 -10.00
CA TYR A 298 0.55 0.76 -10.62
C TYR A 298 1.18 -0.15 -9.55
N MET A 299 1.74 0.41 -8.48
CA MET A 299 2.37 -0.35 -7.40
C MET A 299 1.37 -1.27 -6.69
N TYR A 300 0.16 -0.78 -6.36
CA TYR A 300 -0.90 -1.61 -5.77
C TYR A 300 -1.38 -2.74 -6.68
N SER A 301 -1.10 -2.67 -7.97
CA SER A 301 -1.38 -3.73 -8.93
C SER A 301 -0.28 -4.79 -9.00
N HIS A 302 0.81 -4.62 -8.27
CA HIS A 302 1.88 -5.60 -8.13
C HIS A 302 1.46 -6.76 -7.21
N PRO A 303 1.73 -8.03 -7.58
CA PRO A 303 1.41 -9.18 -6.73
C PRO A 303 2.32 -9.34 -5.51
N GLY A 304 3.48 -8.67 -5.47
CA GLY A 304 4.42 -8.65 -4.36
C GLY A 304 4.25 -7.46 -3.42
N PRO A 305 5.14 -7.31 -2.43
CA PRO A 305 5.08 -6.22 -1.46
C PRO A 305 5.26 -4.84 -2.10
N VAL A 306 4.62 -3.86 -1.46
CA VAL A 306 4.71 -2.44 -1.84
C VAL A 306 4.99 -1.62 -0.60
N SER A 307 6.00 -0.73 -0.68
CA SER A 307 6.32 0.19 0.41
C SER A 307 6.11 1.64 -0.02
N MET A 308 5.50 2.42 0.86
CA MET A 308 5.36 3.87 0.72
C MET A 308 5.98 4.56 1.94
N LEU A 309 6.90 5.48 1.70
CA LEU A 309 7.49 6.30 2.75
C LEU A 309 6.47 7.35 3.22
N TYR A 310 6.32 7.53 4.55
CA TYR A 310 5.45 8.53 5.16
C TYR A 310 5.63 9.90 4.49
N GLY A 311 4.55 10.65 4.34
CA GLY A 311 4.58 11.97 3.72
C GLY A 311 4.48 11.97 2.19
N THR A 312 4.63 10.83 1.51
CA THR A 312 4.40 10.72 0.06
C THR A 312 2.94 11.00 -0.28
N GLU A 313 2.00 10.55 0.56
CA GLU A 313 0.56 10.80 0.44
C GLU A 313 0.17 12.28 0.61
N VAL A 314 0.99 13.06 1.28
CA VAL A 314 0.83 14.52 1.45
C VAL A 314 1.82 15.33 0.61
N ALA A 315 2.48 14.65 -0.33
CA ALA A 315 3.40 15.20 -1.31
C ALA A 315 4.61 15.94 -0.71
N PHE A 316 5.20 15.41 0.37
CA PHE A 316 6.49 15.89 0.85
C PHE A 316 7.53 15.78 -0.25
N ASN A 317 8.39 16.76 -0.36
CA ASN A 317 9.49 16.77 -1.31
C ASN A 317 10.82 17.05 -0.60
N GLY A 318 11.91 16.68 -1.24
CA GLY A 318 13.27 16.83 -0.76
C GLY A 318 14.23 16.05 -1.63
N GLU A 319 15.44 16.58 -1.83
CA GLU A 319 16.47 15.98 -2.67
C GLU A 319 17.67 15.50 -1.84
N GLU A 320 17.88 16.06 -0.66
CA GLU A 320 19.01 15.79 0.22
C GLU A 320 18.56 15.72 1.68
N MET A 321 19.30 15.01 2.53
CA MET A 321 19.10 15.01 3.98
C MET A 321 19.46 16.37 4.58
N PRO A 322 18.76 16.79 5.62
CA PRO A 322 17.57 16.19 6.25
C PRO A 322 16.25 16.56 5.57
N GLY A 323 16.29 17.34 4.48
CA GLY A 323 15.11 17.84 3.75
C GLY A 323 14.18 16.76 3.18
N ILE A 324 14.69 15.54 2.98
CA ILE A 324 13.87 14.37 2.56
C ILE A 324 13.00 13.83 3.69
N HIS A 325 13.22 14.23 4.96
CA HIS A 325 12.48 13.80 6.14
C HIS A 325 11.80 14.96 6.87
N PRO A 326 10.83 15.67 6.25
CA PRO A 326 10.05 16.67 6.98
C PRO A 326 9.22 16.02 8.08
N GLN A 327 8.85 16.79 9.09
CA GLN A 327 7.89 16.32 10.10
C GLN A 327 6.50 16.14 9.48
N MET A 328 5.83 15.04 9.85
CA MET A 328 4.50 14.71 9.35
C MET A 328 3.46 15.77 9.75
N ASP A 329 2.59 16.12 8.81
CA ASP A 329 1.46 17.01 9.01
C ASP A 329 0.18 16.38 8.41
N LEU A 330 -0.69 15.87 9.27
CA LEU A 330 -1.96 15.24 8.88
C LEU A 330 -3.05 16.26 8.50
N TRP A 331 -2.81 17.57 8.65
CA TRP A 331 -3.79 18.63 8.35
C TRP A 331 -3.70 19.16 6.91
N THR A 332 -2.93 18.49 6.07
CA THR A 332 -2.77 18.86 4.65
C THR A 332 -3.90 18.32 3.78
N ASP A 333 -3.78 18.48 2.45
CA ASP A 333 -4.75 18.00 1.47
C ASP A 333 -4.87 16.48 1.52
N GLN A 334 -6.08 15.98 1.66
CA GLN A 334 -6.39 14.55 1.77
C GLN A 334 -6.72 13.89 0.43
N GLU A 335 -6.48 14.57 -0.70
CA GLU A 335 -6.89 14.05 -2.02
C GLU A 335 -6.24 12.70 -2.36
N VAL A 336 -4.95 12.54 -2.05
CA VAL A 336 -4.23 11.28 -2.27
C VAL A 336 -4.66 10.22 -1.26
N VAL A 337 -4.81 10.60 0.01
CA VAL A 337 -5.30 9.71 1.09
C VAL A 337 -6.66 9.10 0.74
N ASP A 338 -7.62 9.94 0.33
CA ASP A 338 -8.97 9.48 -0.08
C ASP A 338 -8.90 8.58 -1.33
N TYR A 339 -7.96 8.85 -2.23
CA TYR A 339 -7.74 8.01 -3.40
C TYR A 339 -7.15 6.64 -3.02
N LEU A 340 -6.17 6.59 -2.12
CA LEU A 340 -5.60 5.34 -1.60
C LEU A 340 -6.65 4.50 -0.86
N GLU A 341 -7.52 5.13 -0.05
CA GLU A 341 -8.67 4.47 0.56
C GLU A 341 -9.57 3.81 -0.50
N HIS A 342 -9.85 4.54 -1.60
CA HIS A 342 -10.68 4.01 -2.68
C HIS A 342 -10.01 2.81 -3.38
N ILE A 343 -8.71 2.89 -3.72
CA ILE A 343 -7.97 1.76 -4.31
C ILE A 343 -8.00 0.57 -3.34
N ASN A 344 -7.71 0.80 -2.07
CA ASN A 344 -7.74 -0.24 -1.05
C ASN A 344 -9.09 -0.97 -1.02
N GLN A 345 -10.20 -0.21 -1.04
CA GLN A 345 -11.53 -0.80 -1.08
C GLN A 345 -11.72 -1.69 -2.31
N VAL A 346 -11.27 -1.24 -3.49
CA VAL A 346 -11.38 -2.02 -4.73
C VAL A 346 -10.60 -3.33 -4.64
N TYR A 347 -9.35 -3.28 -4.18
CA TYR A 347 -8.52 -4.49 -4.06
C TYR A 347 -8.98 -5.42 -2.94
N SER A 348 -9.48 -4.89 -1.82
CA SER A 348 -10.05 -5.69 -0.73
C SER A 348 -11.32 -6.43 -1.15
N ASP A 349 -12.17 -5.81 -1.98
CA ASP A 349 -13.37 -6.44 -2.53
C ASP A 349 -13.05 -7.50 -3.60
N HIS A 350 -11.82 -7.44 -4.17
CA HIS A 350 -11.37 -8.29 -5.27
C HIS A 350 -9.98 -8.91 -4.98
N LYS A 351 -9.80 -9.53 -3.83
CA LYS A 351 -8.52 -10.07 -3.34
C LYS A 351 -7.78 -10.97 -4.35
N ASN A 352 -8.52 -11.66 -5.22
CA ASN A 352 -7.94 -12.54 -6.22
C ASN A 352 -7.47 -11.81 -7.49
N ALA A 353 -7.66 -10.49 -7.59
CA ALA A 353 -7.31 -9.73 -8.80
C ALA A 353 -5.81 -9.81 -9.14
N LEU A 354 -4.94 -9.94 -8.14
CA LEU A 354 -3.48 -9.88 -8.29
C LEU A 354 -2.80 -11.26 -8.26
N THR A 355 -3.56 -12.36 -8.14
CA THR A 355 -2.98 -13.71 -7.99
C THR A 355 -2.81 -14.45 -9.31
N GLY A 356 -3.15 -13.81 -10.44
CA GLY A 356 -3.14 -14.42 -11.76
C GLY A 356 -1.81 -14.30 -12.49
N GLU A 357 -1.62 -15.12 -13.51
CA GLU A 357 -0.52 -14.96 -14.46
C GLU A 357 -0.68 -13.65 -15.24
N LEU A 358 0.41 -12.91 -15.40
CA LEU A 358 0.42 -11.61 -16.07
C LEU A 358 0.63 -11.77 -17.58
N GLU A 359 -0.19 -11.07 -18.37
CA GLU A 359 -0.03 -10.93 -19.82
C GLU A 359 -0.01 -9.43 -20.19
N THR A 360 1.13 -8.92 -20.68
CA THR A 360 1.22 -7.56 -21.18
C THR A 360 0.49 -7.44 -22.51
N LEU A 361 -0.61 -6.71 -22.56
CA LEU A 361 -1.43 -6.48 -23.76
C LEU A 361 -0.95 -5.28 -24.57
N HIS A 362 -0.43 -4.27 -23.89
CA HIS A 362 0.08 -3.05 -24.52
C HIS A 362 1.12 -2.37 -23.62
N ASN A 363 2.23 -1.91 -24.19
CA ASN A 363 3.21 -1.07 -23.49
C ASN A 363 3.89 -0.16 -24.52
N ASN A 364 3.55 1.11 -24.50
CA ASN A 364 4.12 2.09 -25.43
C ASN A 364 3.98 3.53 -24.91
N ASP A 365 5.11 4.22 -24.80
CA ASP A 365 5.20 5.66 -24.52
C ASP A 365 4.26 6.16 -23.41
N GLY A 366 4.25 5.49 -22.25
CA GLY A 366 3.44 5.88 -21.08
C GLY A 366 2.02 5.27 -21.05
N HIS A 367 1.67 4.44 -22.01
CA HIS A 367 0.41 3.70 -21.97
C HIS A 367 0.70 2.20 -21.76
N TYR A 368 0.31 1.67 -20.59
CA TYR A 368 0.57 0.29 -20.18
C TYR A 368 -0.73 -0.43 -19.88
N ILE A 369 -0.94 -1.58 -20.50
CA ILE A 369 -2.10 -2.44 -20.25
C ILE A 369 -1.63 -3.86 -20.01
N THR A 370 -2.00 -4.42 -18.86
CA THR A 370 -1.71 -5.82 -18.50
C THR A 370 -2.97 -6.54 -18.05
N ARG A 371 -3.06 -7.83 -18.34
CA ARG A 371 -4.15 -8.71 -17.93
C ARG A 371 -3.64 -9.68 -16.87
N TYR A 372 -4.44 -9.91 -15.86
CA TYR A 372 -4.27 -10.91 -14.82
C TYR A 372 -5.21 -12.07 -15.12
N HIS A 373 -4.67 -13.23 -15.46
CA HIS A 373 -5.42 -14.45 -15.69
C HIS A 373 -5.68 -15.15 -14.37
N THR A 374 -6.89 -15.10 -13.86
CA THR A 374 -7.26 -15.74 -12.60
C THR A 374 -8.18 -16.94 -12.83
N ASN A 375 -8.41 -17.73 -11.78
CA ASN A 375 -9.29 -18.91 -11.87
C ASN A 375 -10.80 -18.54 -11.91
N GLU A 376 -11.17 -17.32 -11.56
CA GLU A 376 -12.57 -16.88 -11.42
C GLU A 376 -12.93 -15.76 -12.40
N VAL A 377 -12.28 -14.61 -12.26
CA VAL A 377 -12.54 -13.41 -13.06
C VAL A 377 -11.22 -12.78 -13.43
N ASP A 378 -10.96 -12.64 -14.71
CA ASP A 378 -9.77 -11.93 -15.18
C ASP A 378 -9.91 -10.43 -14.99
N PHE A 379 -8.78 -9.79 -14.72
CA PHE A 379 -8.69 -8.34 -14.55
C PHE A 379 -7.76 -7.74 -15.59
N ILE A 380 -8.01 -6.48 -15.95
CA ILE A 380 -7.14 -5.71 -16.85
C ILE A 380 -6.81 -4.39 -16.18
N LEU A 381 -5.54 -4.18 -15.85
CA LEU A 381 -5.01 -2.89 -15.47
C LEU A 381 -4.72 -2.08 -16.74
N ASN A 382 -5.22 -0.86 -16.81
CA ASN A 382 -4.97 0.08 -17.89
C ASN A 382 -4.47 1.40 -17.31
N VAL A 383 -3.20 1.71 -17.54
CA VAL A 383 -2.52 2.93 -17.10
C VAL A 383 -2.28 3.81 -18.31
N ASN A 384 -2.98 4.92 -18.42
CA ASN A 384 -2.70 5.96 -19.43
C ASN A 384 -1.94 7.13 -18.80
N ASP A 385 -0.65 6.96 -18.61
CA ASP A 385 0.24 8.01 -18.11
C ASP A 385 0.85 8.83 -19.25
N THR A 386 -0.04 9.30 -20.14
CA THR A 386 0.34 10.12 -21.31
C THR A 386 -0.26 11.52 -21.24
N SER A 387 0.24 12.42 -22.08
CA SER A 387 -0.24 13.80 -22.20
C SER A 387 -1.59 13.93 -22.93
N ALA A 388 -2.18 12.83 -23.42
CA ALA A 388 -3.39 12.83 -24.23
C ALA A 388 -4.35 11.68 -23.87
N THR A 389 -5.63 11.83 -24.24
CA THR A 389 -6.59 10.73 -24.25
C THR A 389 -6.16 9.67 -25.26
N HIS A 390 -6.03 8.43 -24.84
CA HIS A 390 -5.66 7.31 -25.68
C HIS A 390 -6.75 6.25 -25.75
N GLY A 391 -6.90 5.64 -26.93
CA GLY A 391 -7.75 4.47 -27.15
C GLY A 391 -6.93 3.33 -27.73
N VAL A 392 -6.98 2.17 -27.09
CA VAL A 392 -6.31 0.94 -27.52
C VAL A 392 -7.34 -0.11 -27.91
N ASN A 393 -7.12 -0.74 -29.07
CA ASN A 393 -7.88 -1.91 -29.47
C ASN A 393 -7.30 -3.15 -28.79
N LEU A 394 -8.07 -3.76 -27.91
CA LEU A 394 -7.72 -5.01 -27.23
C LEU A 394 -8.37 -6.18 -27.97
N ALA A 395 -7.56 -7.13 -28.40
CA ALA A 395 -8.01 -8.38 -28.96
C ALA A 395 -8.02 -9.44 -27.83
N LEU A 396 -9.22 -9.77 -27.34
CA LEU A 396 -9.46 -10.72 -26.24
C LEU A 396 -10.28 -11.89 -26.81
N ASP A 397 -9.63 -12.75 -27.63
CA ASP A 397 -10.28 -13.81 -28.39
C ASP A 397 -10.95 -14.90 -27.51
N ASP A 398 -10.54 -14.99 -26.25
CA ASP A 398 -11.05 -15.93 -25.23
C ASP A 398 -12.19 -15.35 -24.38
N VAL A 399 -12.55 -14.07 -24.58
CA VAL A 399 -13.65 -13.39 -23.86
C VAL A 399 -14.95 -13.52 -24.66
N ASP A 400 -16.00 -14.02 -24.01
CA ASP A 400 -17.30 -14.25 -24.63
C ASP A 400 -18.01 -12.94 -25.03
N GLU A 401 -18.80 -12.95 -26.11
CA GLU A 401 -19.52 -11.78 -26.63
C GLU A 401 -20.48 -11.12 -25.62
N ASN A 402 -20.92 -11.86 -24.60
CA ASN A 402 -21.79 -11.36 -23.54
C ASN A 402 -21.03 -10.82 -22.32
N GLN A 403 -19.69 -10.82 -22.38
CA GLN A 403 -18.85 -10.25 -21.33
C GLN A 403 -18.52 -8.78 -21.64
N VAL A 404 -18.27 -8.03 -20.58
CA VAL A 404 -17.90 -6.60 -20.63
C VAL A 404 -16.70 -6.37 -19.72
N LEU A 405 -15.92 -5.34 -20.03
CA LEU A 405 -14.91 -4.83 -19.12
C LEU A 405 -15.59 -3.80 -18.21
N SER A 406 -15.71 -4.12 -16.93
CA SER A 406 -16.36 -3.25 -15.92
C SER A 406 -15.29 -2.55 -15.11
N GLY A 407 -15.15 -1.24 -15.27
CA GLY A 407 -14.23 -0.41 -14.51
C GLY A 407 -14.59 -0.33 -13.04
N MET A 408 -13.57 -0.38 -12.18
CA MET A 408 -13.70 -0.41 -10.73
C MET A 408 -13.17 0.86 -10.03
N LEU A 409 -12.27 1.60 -10.69
CA LEU A 409 -11.73 2.86 -10.15
C LEU A 409 -12.52 4.07 -10.64
N ILE A 410 -12.73 4.21 -11.96
CA ILE A 410 -13.51 5.29 -12.58
C ILE A 410 -14.97 4.85 -12.76
N GLY A 411 -15.17 3.55 -13.03
CA GLY A 411 -16.50 2.94 -13.09
C GLY A 411 -17.14 2.98 -14.48
N ASP A 412 -16.38 3.08 -15.54
CA ASP A 412 -16.86 2.96 -16.90
C ASP A 412 -17.14 1.50 -17.29
N MET A 413 -17.79 1.29 -18.43
CA MET A 413 -18.11 -0.05 -18.93
C MET A 413 -17.84 -0.14 -20.43
N ILE A 414 -16.94 -1.04 -20.79
CA ILE A 414 -16.55 -1.26 -22.18
C ILE A 414 -17.20 -2.53 -22.70
N ARG A 415 -17.92 -2.41 -23.83
CA ARG A 415 -18.53 -3.53 -24.55
C ARG A 415 -17.72 -3.88 -25.77
N ALA A 416 -17.80 -5.15 -26.17
CA ALA A 416 -17.21 -5.59 -27.43
C ALA A 416 -17.80 -4.80 -28.63
N THR A 417 -16.94 -4.32 -29.48
CA THR A 417 -17.30 -3.68 -30.78
C THR A 417 -17.55 -4.73 -31.85
N SER A 418 -16.87 -5.86 -31.75
CA SER A 418 -17.06 -7.10 -32.52
C SER A 418 -16.55 -8.27 -31.64
N PRO A 419 -16.86 -9.55 -31.97
CA PRO A 419 -16.44 -10.68 -31.13
C PRO A 419 -14.96 -10.63 -30.78
N GLY A 420 -14.63 -10.59 -29.48
CA GLY A 420 -13.27 -10.51 -28.97
C GLY A 420 -12.57 -9.14 -29.09
N GLU A 421 -13.24 -8.14 -29.66
CA GLU A 421 -12.64 -6.82 -29.91
C GLU A 421 -13.21 -5.74 -28.97
N TYR A 422 -12.35 -5.16 -28.13
CA TYR A 422 -12.70 -4.11 -27.18
C TYR A 422 -11.87 -2.85 -27.45
N ILE A 423 -12.43 -1.68 -27.22
CA ILE A 423 -11.72 -0.40 -27.32
C ILE A 423 -11.66 0.21 -25.92
N ALA A 424 -10.51 0.10 -25.27
CA ALA A 424 -10.26 0.75 -24.00
C ALA A 424 -9.83 2.20 -24.26
N VAL A 425 -10.56 3.16 -23.70
CA VAL A 425 -10.27 4.59 -23.83
C VAL A 425 -10.14 5.19 -22.45
N LEU A 426 -9.01 5.80 -22.15
CA LEU A 426 -8.80 6.57 -20.93
C LEU A 426 -8.34 7.99 -21.27
N ASP A 427 -8.73 8.94 -20.44
CA ASP A 427 -8.19 10.28 -20.52
C ASP A 427 -6.72 10.31 -20.05
N ARG A 428 -6.04 11.42 -20.32
CA ARG A 428 -4.66 11.60 -19.92
C ARG A 428 -4.51 11.48 -18.40
N GLU A 429 -3.42 10.85 -17.94
CA GLU A 429 -3.12 10.71 -16.51
C GLU A 429 -4.23 10.01 -15.72
N GLU A 430 -4.89 9.01 -16.33
CA GLU A 430 -5.90 8.18 -15.69
C GLU A 430 -5.49 6.70 -15.67
N THR A 431 -5.94 6.01 -14.64
CA THR A 431 -5.75 4.56 -14.51
C THR A 431 -7.09 3.91 -14.18
N GLU A 432 -7.38 2.76 -14.81
CA GLU A 432 -8.57 1.96 -14.53
C GLU A 432 -8.20 0.50 -14.36
N LEU A 433 -8.86 -0.15 -13.43
CA LEU A 433 -8.83 -1.61 -13.26
C LEU A 433 -10.18 -2.18 -13.70
N TYR A 434 -10.19 -2.98 -14.76
CA TYR A 434 -11.38 -3.62 -15.29
C TYR A 434 -11.50 -5.06 -14.81
N ALA A 435 -12.70 -5.48 -14.40
CA ALA A 435 -13.06 -6.88 -14.26
C ALA A 435 -13.77 -7.36 -15.54
N ILE A 436 -13.43 -8.54 -16.05
CA ILE A 436 -14.11 -9.18 -17.19
C ILE A 436 -15.30 -9.96 -16.66
N ILE A 437 -16.50 -9.41 -16.74
CA ILE A 437 -17.71 -9.97 -16.16
C ILE A 437 -18.82 -10.14 -17.20
N GLU A 438 -19.78 -11.03 -16.94
CA GLU A 438 -21.01 -11.11 -17.76
C GLU A 438 -21.81 -9.82 -17.68
N GLU A 439 -22.25 -9.30 -18.82
CA GLU A 439 -23.13 -8.13 -18.86
C GLU A 439 -24.42 -8.44 -18.10
N GLN A 440 -24.59 -7.82 -16.95
CA GLN A 440 -25.84 -7.93 -16.19
C GLN A 440 -26.94 -7.17 -16.92
N GLY A 441 -27.88 -7.91 -17.53
CA GLY A 441 -29.06 -7.35 -18.12
C GLY A 441 -29.91 -6.61 -17.07
N PHE A 442 -30.91 -5.85 -17.53
CA PHE A 442 -31.81 -5.13 -16.64
C PHE A 442 -32.43 -6.09 -15.60
N ASN A 443 -32.21 -5.79 -14.33
CA ASN A 443 -32.85 -6.52 -13.26
C ASN A 443 -34.37 -6.24 -13.29
N ASN A 444 -35.14 -7.15 -13.91
CA ASN A 444 -36.57 -7.06 -14.04
C ASN A 444 -37.28 -6.88 -12.68
N GLY A 445 -36.63 -7.26 -11.57
CA GLY A 445 -37.13 -7.04 -10.21
C GLY A 445 -37.31 -5.56 -9.88
N TYR A 446 -36.36 -4.68 -10.29
CA TYR A 446 -36.51 -3.23 -10.09
C TYR A 446 -37.62 -2.62 -10.94
N ILE A 447 -37.82 -3.13 -12.17
CA ILE A 447 -38.93 -2.69 -13.03
C ILE A 447 -40.25 -3.09 -12.39
N ILE A 448 -40.38 -4.33 -11.92
CA ILE A 448 -41.62 -4.81 -11.24
C ILE A 448 -41.86 -4.04 -9.95
N ALA A 449 -40.81 -3.82 -9.12
CA ALA A 449 -40.94 -3.01 -7.90
C ALA A 449 -41.37 -1.58 -8.20
N SER A 450 -40.81 -0.95 -9.23
CA SER A 450 -41.21 0.38 -9.68
C SER A 450 -42.70 0.42 -10.13
N ILE A 451 -43.15 -0.56 -10.91
CA ILE A 451 -44.54 -0.66 -11.35
C ILE A 451 -45.48 -0.83 -10.14
N ILE A 452 -45.08 -1.64 -9.15
CA ILE A 452 -45.88 -1.83 -7.92
C ILE A 452 -45.96 -0.54 -7.12
N ILE A 453 -44.85 0.16 -6.93
CA ILE A 453 -44.81 1.42 -6.16
C ILE A 453 -45.61 2.52 -6.86
N PHE A 454 -45.33 2.77 -8.15
CA PHE A 454 -46.04 3.82 -8.90
C PHE A 454 -47.51 3.47 -9.14
N GLY A 455 -47.83 2.19 -9.43
CA GLY A 455 -49.19 1.69 -9.56
C GLY A 455 -49.98 1.81 -8.25
N GLY A 456 -49.37 1.42 -7.13
CA GLY A 456 -49.95 1.57 -5.80
C GLY A 456 -50.20 3.03 -5.43
N PHE A 457 -49.27 3.92 -5.76
CA PHE A 457 -49.42 5.36 -5.54
C PHE A 457 -50.55 5.95 -6.41
N ALA A 458 -50.66 5.58 -7.67
CA ALA A 458 -51.74 6.00 -8.56
C ALA A 458 -53.12 5.53 -8.05
N VAL A 459 -53.23 4.28 -7.59
CA VAL A 459 -54.45 3.73 -6.97
C VAL A 459 -54.79 4.49 -5.70
N PHE A 460 -53.82 4.80 -4.86
CA PHE A 460 -54.01 5.60 -3.65
C PHE A 460 -54.55 7.00 -3.98
N ILE A 461 -53.98 7.70 -4.96
CA ILE A 461 -54.48 9.03 -5.40
C ILE A 461 -55.90 8.93 -5.93
N PHE A 462 -56.19 7.90 -6.73
CA PHE A 462 -57.52 7.68 -7.26
C PHE A 462 -58.58 7.51 -6.14
N PHE A 463 -58.28 6.68 -5.13
CA PHE A 463 -59.17 6.49 -3.99
C PHE A 463 -59.30 7.75 -3.12
N ALA A 464 -58.22 8.48 -2.89
CA ALA A 464 -58.24 9.75 -2.16
C ALA A 464 -59.12 10.79 -2.87
N ALA A 465 -58.94 10.93 -4.18
CA ALA A 465 -59.76 11.83 -5.01
C ALA A 465 -61.22 11.40 -5.07
N TRP A 466 -61.50 10.11 -5.15
CA TRP A 466 -62.85 9.57 -5.15
C TRP A 466 -63.55 9.80 -3.81
N ASN A 467 -62.90 9.53 -2.70
CA ASN A 467 -63.45 9.81 -1.36
C ASN A 467 -63.65 11.31 -1.12
N GLY A 468 -62.75 12.16 -1.57
CA GLY A 468 -62.91 13.62 -1.50
C GLY A 468 -64.13 14.14 -2.28
N ARG A 469 -64.48 13.53 -3.43
CA ARG A 469 -65.64 13.83 -4.20
C ARG A 469 -66.94 13.37 -3.53
N LYS A 470 -66.93 12.26 -2.77
CA LYS A 470 -68.11 11.78 -2.01
C LYS A 470 -68.40 12.67 -0.81
N HIS A 471 -67.43 13.26 -0.16
CA HIS A 471 -67.64 14.20 0.94
C HIS A 471 -68.19 15.55 0.48
N LYS A 472 -67.82 16.05 -0.72
CA LYS A 472 -68.39 17.30 -1.30
C LYS A 472 -69.81 17.19 -1.78
N LYS A 473 -70.41 15.99 -1.94
CA LYS A 473 -71.81 15.78 -2.32
C LYS A 473 -72.74 15.62 -1.12
N LYS A 474 -72.25 15.63 0.12
CA LYS A 474 -73.04 15.50 1.36
C LYS A 474 -73.06 16.77 2.22
N SER A 475 -72.40 17.82 1.82
CA SER A 475 -72.56 19.20 2.31
C SER A 475 -73.27 20.04 1.23
#